data_c8d9940a60ea166299884e1ff0cc7292
#
_entry.id   c8d9940a60ea166299884e1ff0cc7292
#
_cell.length_a   1.000
_cell.length_b   1.000
_cell.length_c   1.000
_cell.angle_alpha   90.00
_cell.angle_beta   90.00
_cell.angle_gamma   90.00
#
_symmetry.space_group_name_H-M   'P 1'
#
loop_
_entity.id
_entity.type
_entity.pdbx_description
1 polymer ?
#
loop_
_entity_poly.entity_id
_entity_poly.type
_entity_poly.pdbx_seq_one_letter_code
_entity_poly.pdbx_strand_id
1 'polypeptide(L)'
;IIYPPTIYPVRIKNIPILVKNTFRPEAKGSIIHKGTSNDTRAIKGISSVKNTSLVTVSGPSMVGVIGVNRRIFTTLADNGISVFLVAQTSSEASTSLCVTDEDGEKAREVLDNEFAKEISTGAMNHALLTRDLSTMSVVGDKMKHTAGVAGKLFGVLGRNGINIVAMAQGATETNVSIVVDRSLLRKSLNVIHDSFFLSEYQVLNLFVCGVGTVGAKLLEQISSQREKLMRERGLKLNIVGIASGHNAAFNRDGVDYVNYRETLKAGGPSSVKRLRDEVTGMNIFNSVFVDCTAS
;
A
#
# COMPACT_ATOMS: atom_id res chain seq x y z
N ILE A 1 12.80 -7.95 9.98
CA ILE A 1 13.29 -7.30 11.21
C ILE A 1 13.93 -8.32 12.13
N ILE A 2 13.36 -9.52 12.27
CA ILE A 2 13.97 -10.63 13.01
C ILE A 2 14.35 -11.70 12.00
N TYR A 3 15.54 -12.27 12.15
CA TYR A 3 16.01 -13.35 11.31
C TYR A 3 15.08 -14.58 11.43
N PRO A 4 14.40 -15.02 10.36
CA PRO A 4 13.38 -16.05 10.46
C PRO A 4 13.79 -17.35 11.15
N PRO A 5 15.01 -17.89 10.93
CA PRO A 5 15.48 -19.09 11.62
C PRO A 5 15.51 -18.98 13.15
N THR A 6 15.64 -17.77 13.70
CA THR A 6 15.60 -17.56 15.17
C THR A 6 14.21 -17.77 15.74
N ILE A 7 13.16 -17.53 14.95
CA ILE A 7 11.77 -17.61 15.42
C ILE A 7 11.31 -19.07 15.52
N TYR A 8 11.76 -19.92 14.62
CA TYR A 8 11.27 -21.29 14.49
C TYR A 8 11.42 -22.13 15.78
N PRO A 9 12.62 -22.25 16.41
CA PRO A 9 12.79 -23.10 17.59
C PRO A 9 12.03 -22.59 18.81
N VAL A 10 11.92 -21.27 18.99
CA VAL A 10 11.21 -20.70 20.16
C VAL A 10 9.70 -20.76 19.98
N ARG A 11 9.22 -20.67 18.72
CA ARG A 11 7.78 -20.82 18.39
C ARG A 11 7.26 -22.21 18.75
N ILE A 12 8.01 -23.27 18.43
CA ILE A 12 7.62 -24.66 18.73
C ILE A 12 7.47 -24.84 20.24
N LYS A 13 8.37 -24.25 21.03
CA LYS A 13 8.39 -24.36 22.49
C LYS A 13 7.53 -23.32 23.20
N ASN A 14 6.75 -22.49 22.49
CA ASN A 14 5.98 -21.37 23.02
C ASN A 14 6.77 -20.39 23.89
N ILE A 15 8.06 -20.18 23.56
CA ILE A 15 8.92 -19.23 24.29
C ILE A 15 8.68 -17.83 23.69
N PRO A 16 8.31 -16.82 24.47
CA PRO A 16 8.17 -15.45 23.98
C PRO A 16 9.52 -14.85 23.63
N ILE A 17 9.58 -14.06 22.56
CA ILE A 17 10.76 -13.30 22.15
C ILE A 17 10.56 -11.85 22.56
N LEU A 18 11.47 -11.30 23.36
CA LEU A 18 11.49 -9.89 23.73
C LEU A 18 12.52 -9.16 22.85
N VAL A 19 12.04 -8.23 22.04
CA VAL A 19 12.88 -7.36 21.20
C VAL A 19 13.08 -6.03 21.88
N LYS A 20 14.31 -5.66 22.19
CA LYS A 20 14.66 -4.41 22.89
C LYS A 20 15.68 -3.61 22.09
N ASN A 21 15.71 -2.31 22.31
CA ASN A 21 16.74 -1.43 21.74
C ASN A 21 18.01 -1.52 22.60
N THR A 22 19.12 -1.88 22.00
CA THR A 22 20.41 -2.00 22.67
C THR A 22 20.88 -0.68 23.31
N PHE A 23 20.56 0.45 22.70
CA PHE A 23 20.90 1.78 23.22
C PHE A 23 19.91 2.33 24.25
N ARG A 24 18.77 1.63 24.49
CA ARG A 24 17.75 1.95 25.51
C ARG A 24 17.21 0.66 26.11
N PRO A 25 18.03 -0.09 26.88
CA PRO A 25 17.66 -1.41 27.41
C PRO A 25 16.52 -1.35 28.43
N GLU A 26 16.30 -0.19 29.07
CA GLU A 26 15.21 0.09 30.02
C GLU A 26 13.84 0.20 29.34
N ALA A 27 13.79 0.48 28.02
CA ALA A 27 12.54 0.56 27.29
C ALA A 27 11.83 -0.80 27.29
N LYS A 28 10.47 -0.77 27.37
CA LYS A 28 9.62 -1.98 27.37
C LYS A 28 9.94 -2.95 26.25
N GLY A 29 10.28 -2.43 25.07
CA GLY A 29 10.48 -3.24 23.88
C GLY A 29 9.18 -3.82 23.32
N SER A 30 9.31 -4.80 22.40
CA SER A 30 8.20 -5.51 21.78
C SER A 30 8.25 -6.99 22.13
N ILE A 31 7.13 -7.59 22.51
CA ILE A 31 7.03 -9.02 22.80
C ILE A 31 6.36 -9.72 21.61
N ILE A 32 6.99 -10.80 21.15
CA ILE A 32 6.44 -11.71 20.14
C ILE A 32 6.10 -13.02 20.84
N HIS A 33 4.83 -13.38 20.84
CA HIS A 33 4.33 -14.60 21.45
C HIS A 33 3.16 -15.20 20.68
N LYS A 34 2.76 -16.43 21.00
CA LYS A 34 1.68 -17.15 20.30
C LYS A 34 0.28 -16.63 20.64
N GLY A 35 0.10 -15.84 21.66
CA GLY A 35 -1.20 -15.33 22.08
C GLY A 35 -1.81 -14.37 21.07
N THR A 36 -3.13 -14.39 20.96
CA THR A 36 -3.88 -13.39 20.20
C THR A 36 -3.88 -12.08 20.98
N SER A 37 -3.56 -10.96 20.32
CA SER A 37 -3.75 -9.65 20.94
C SER A 37 -5.24 -9.33 21.02
N ASN A 38 -5.66 -8.59 22.05
CA ASN A 38 -7.02 -8.03 22.13
C ASN A 38 -7.31 -6.96 21.07
N ASP A 39 -6.34 -6.72 20.18
CA ASP A 39 -6.49 -5.79 19.07
C ASP A 39 -7.51 -6.31 18.05
N THR A 40 -8.54 -5.54 17.83
CA THR A 40 -9.66 -5.86 16.93
C THR A 40 -9.33 -5.63 15.45
N ARG A 41 -8.20 -4.97 15.15
CA ARG A 41 -7.80 -4.67 13.77
C ARG A 41 -7.57 -5.92 12.95
N ALA A 42 -8.12 -5.94 11.73
CA ALA A 42 -7.94 -7.05 10.79
C ALA A 42 -6.46 -7.17 10.34
N ILE A 43 -5.78 -6.02 10.18
CA ILE A 43 -4.39 -5.93 9.75
C ILE A 43 -3.50 -5.59 10.93
N LYS A 44 -2.38 -6.31 11.05
CA LYS A 44 -1.38 -6.17 12.12
C LYS A 44 -0.11 -5.48 11.66
N GLY A 45 0.23 -5.61 10.39
CA GLY A 45 1.46 -5.04 9.85
C GLY A 45 1.53 -5.05 8.34
N ILE A 46 2.50 -4.29 7.83
CA ILE A 46 2.87 -4.25 6.43
C ILE A 46 4.36 -4.55 6.34
N SER A 47 4.72 -5.44 5.45
CA SER A 47 6.10 -5.80 5.14
C SER A 47 6.41 -5.49 3.68
N SER A 48 7.67 -5.27 3.32
CA SER A 48 8.05 -5.04 1.93
C SER A 48 9.44 -5.62 1.60
N VAL A 49 9.58 -6.05 0.35
CA VAL A 49 10.84 -6.44 -0.30
C VAL A 49 11.06 -5.48 -1.46
N LYS A 50 12.16 -4.73 -1.44
CA LYS A 50 12.40 -3.63 -2.39
C LYS A 50 12.86 -4.09 -3.76
N ASN A 51 13.73 -5.08 -3.83
CA ASN A 51 14.42 -5.48 -5.05
C ASN A 51 13.77 -6.76 -5.58
N THR A 52 12.69 -6.58 -6.33
CA THR A 52 11.87 -7.67 -6.87
C THR A 52 11.87 -7.61 -8.38
N SER A 53 12.15 -8.74 -9.02
CA SER A 53 11.92 -8.98 -10.43
C SER A 53 10.79 -10.00 -10.62
N LEU A 54 9.96 -9.80 -11.62
CA LEU A 54 8.87 -10.71 -11.99
C LEU A 54 9.25 -11.44 -13.27
N VAL A 55 9.34 -12.76 -13.19
CA VAL A 55 9.57 -13.64 -14.35
C VAL A 55 8.27 -14.32 -14.71
N THR A 56 7.77 -14.11 -15.91
CA THR A 56 6.52 -14.70 -16.40
C THR A 56 6.78 -15.72 -17.48
N VAL A 57 6.41 -16.95 -17.22
CA VAL A 57 6.38 -18.06 -18.21
C VAL A 57 4.97 -18.14 -18.78
N SER A 58 4.84 -18.15 -20.10
CA SER A 58 3.55 -18.17 -20.76
C SER A 58 3.57 -18.96 -22.06
N GLY A 59 2.43 -19.48 -22.43
CA GLY A 59 2.24 -20.14 -23.73
C GLY A 59 1.00 -21.00 -23.81
N PRO A 60 0.49 -21.24 -25.04
CA PRO A 60 -0.71 -22.06 -25.24
C PRO A 60 -0.55 -23.51 -24.77
N SER A 61 0.66 -24.07 -24.78
CA SER A 61 0.94 -25.43 -24.30
C SER A 61 1.00 -25.57 -22.78
N MET A 62 0.76 -24.50 -22.02
CA MET A 62 0.62 -24.58 -20.57
C MET A 62 -0.77 -25.02 -20.15
N VAL A 63 -1.78 -24.72 -20.96
CA VAL A 63 -3.20 -24.95 -20.62
C VAL A 63 -3.51 -26.45 -20.60
N GLY A 64 -3.96 -26.94 -19.45
CA GLY A 64 -4.34 -28.35 -19.25
C GLY A 64 -3.16 -29.34 -19.30
N VAL A 65 -1.91 -28.89 -19.35
CA VAL A 65 -0.73 -29.75 -19.40
C VAL A 65 -0.20 -30.02 -18.00
N ILE A 66 -0.25 -31.29 -17.58
CA ILE A 66 0.23 -31.72 -16.28
C ILE A 66 1.76 -31.59 -16.19
N GLY A 67 2.25 -30.98 -15.12
CA GLY A 67 3.66 -30.99 -14.79
C GLY A 67 4.46 -29.74 -15.22
N VAL A 68 3.87 -28.77 -15.91
CA VAL A 68 4.56 -27.52 -16.30
C VAL A 68 5.08 -26.79 -15.05
N ASN A 69 4.25 -26.59 -14.05
CA ASN A 69 4.70 -25.96 -12.81
C ASN A 69 5.82 -26.74 -12.10
N ARG A 70 5.77 -28.08 -12.12
CA ARG A 70 6.88 -28.89 -11.60
C ARG A 70 8.19 -28.56 -12.31
N ARG A 71 8.20 -28.50 -13.64
CA ARG A 71 9.40 -28.16 -14.43
C ARG A 71 9.90 -26.78 -14.05
N ILE A 72 9.03 -25.76 -14.02
CA ILE A 72 9.37 -24.40 -13.61
C ILE A 72 10.07 -24.38 -12.25
N PHE A 73 9.44 -24.94 -11.22
CA PHE A 73 9.99 -24.88 -9.86
C PHE A 73 11.22 -25.75 -9.68
N THR A 74 11.31 -26.91 -10.32
CA THR A 74 12.49 -27.77 -10.27
C THR A 74 13.68 -27.06 -10.91
N THR A 75 13.51 -26.47 -12.11
CA THR A 75 14.56 -25.73 -12.79
C THR A 75 15.08 -24.57 -11.96
N LEU A 76 14.20 -23.79 -11.34
CA LEU A 76 14.63 -22.68 -10.47
C LEU A 76 15.36 -23.19 -9.21
N ALA A 77 14.85 -24.23 -8.56
CA ALA A 77 15.45 -24.82 -7.37
C ALA A 77 16.84 -25.40 -7.64
N ASP A 78 17.01 -26.16 -8.72
CA ASP A 78 18.29 -26.77 -9.13
C ASP A 78 19.36 -25.71 -9.45
N ASN A 79 18.92 -24.50 -9.82
CA ASN A 79 19.80 -23.36 -10.04
C ASN A 79 19.96 -22.44 -8.81
N GLY A 80 19.42 -22.83 -7.65
CA GLY A 80 19.54 -22.09 -6.39
C GLY A 80 18.72 -20.80 -6.33
N ILE A 81 17.68 -20.66 -7.16
CA ILE A 81 16.85 -19.47 -7.27
C ILE A 81 15.64 -19.62 -6.34
N SER A 82 15.47 -18.68 -5.41
CA SER A 82 14.36 -18.65 -4.46
C SER A 82 13.18 -17.85 -5.01
N VAL A 83 12.02 -18.48 -5.05
CA VAL A 83 10.74 -17.83 -5.42
C VAL A 83 9.95 -17.50 -4.17
N PHE A 84 9.55 -16.24 -4.00
CA PHE A 84 8.83 -15.79 -2.79
C PHE A 84 7.40 -15.31 -3.04
N LEU A 85 6.97 -15.21 -4.30
CA LEU A 85 5.57 -14.98 -4.68
C LEU A 85 5.30 -15.68 -6.01
N VAL A 86 4.13 -16.29 -6.11
CA VAL A 86 3.63 -16.92 -7.34
C VAL A 86 2.24 -16.39 -7.62
N ALA A 87 2.01 -15.94 -8.84
CA ALA A 87 0.71 -15.58 -9.36
C ALA A 87 0.44 -16.37 -10.64
N GLN A 88 -0.64 -17.13 -10.65
CA GLN A 88 -1.08 -17.90 -11.80
C GLN A 88 -2.50 -17.51 -12.19
N THR A 89 -2.74 -17.33 -13.48
CA THR A 89 -4.09 -17.07 -13.99
C THR A 89 -4.91 -18.37 -14.00
N SER A 90 -6.23 -18.25 -13.87
CA SER A 90 -7.15 -19.41 -13.92
C SER A 90 -7.17 -20.11 -15.28
N SER A 91 -6.70 -19.45 -16.33
CA SER A 91 -6.53 -20.04 -17.67
C SER A 91 -5.32 -20.98 -17.76
N GLU A 92 -4.46 -21.04 -16.72
CA GLU A 92 -3.19 -21.78 -16.72
C GLU A 92 -2.21 -21.37 -17.82
N ALA A 93 -2.55 -20.37 -18.65
CA ALA A 93 -1.76 -19.93 -19.79
C ALA A 93 -0.50 -19.14 -19.40
N SER A 94 -0.40 -18.71 -18.14
CA SER A 94 0.78 -18.01 -17.62
C SER A 94 0.97 -18.22 -16.12
N THR A 95 2.25 -18.30 -15.73
CA THR A 95 2.69 -18.32 -14.33
C THR A 95 3.75 -17.24 -14.13
N SER A 96 3.50 -16.33 -13.21
CA SER A 96 4.41 -15.24 -12.85
C SER A 96 5.02 -15.50 -11.48
N LEU A 97 6.34 -15.30 -11.37
CA LEU A 97 7.16 -15.69 -10.24
C LEU A 97 8.00 -14.49 -9.80
N CYS A 98 7.93 -14.11 -8.52
CA CYS A 98 8.82 -13.09 -7.98
C CYS A 98 10.10 -13.72 -7.44
N VAL A 99 11.20 -13.19 -7.90
CA VAL A 99 12.57 -13.51 -7.47
C VAL A 99 13.29 -12.21 -7.09
N THR A 100 14.49 -12.31 -6.51
CA THR A 100 15.32 -11.12 -6.29
C THR A 100 15.77 -10.51 -7.63
N ASP A 101 16.12 -9.22 -7.62
CA ASP A 101 16.67 -8.59 -8.85
C ASP A 101 17.96 -9.26 -9.33
N GLU A 102 18.76 -9.78 -8.39
CA GLU A 102 20.01 -10.48 -8.68
C GLU A 102 19.78 -11.79 -9.43
N ASP A 103 18.70 -12.49 -9.09
CA ASP A 103 18.34 -13.76 -9.70
C ASP A 103 17.51 -13.61 -10.99
N GLY A 104 16.97 -12.42 -11.26
CA GLY A 104 15.97 -12.20 -12.33
C GLY A 104 16.43 -12.65 -13.71
N GLU A 105 17.64 -12.25 -14.14
CA GLU A 105 18.19 -12.62 -15.44
C GLU A 105 18.50 -14.12 -15.51
N LYS A 106 19.16 -14.65 -14.46
CA LYS A 106 19.45 -16.08 -14.37
C LYS A 106 18.18 -16.92 -14.43
N ALA A 107 17.10 -16.48 -13.73
CA ALA A 107 15.82 -17.18 -13.75
C ALA A 107 15.22 -17.22 -15.17
N ARG A 108 15.26 -16.09 -15.90
CA ARG A 108 14.82 -16.03 -17.29
C ARG A 108 15.58 -17.00 -18.17
N GLU A 109 16.91 -16.97 -18.10
CA GLU A 109 17.77 -17.81 -18.94
C GLU A 109 17.58 -19.31 -18.69
N VAL A 110 17.54 -19.75 -17.42
CA VAL A 110 17.36 -21.17 -17.11
C VAL A 110 15.98 -21.68 -17.50
N LEU A 111 14.93 -20.82 -17.41
CA LEU A 111 13.59 -21.19 -17.86
C LEU A 111 13.49 -21.23 -19.39
N ASP A 112 14.11 -20.31 -20.11
CA ASP A 112 14.17 -20.34 -21.57
C ASP A 112 14.89 -21.61 -22.07
N ASN A 113 15.96 -22.02 -21.39
CA ASN A 113 16.70 -23.25 -21.69
C ASN A 113 15.85 -24.51 -21.41
N GLU A 114 15.14 -24.56 -20.29
CA GLU A 114 14.26 -25.68 -19.91
C GLU A 114 13.12 -25.87 -20.94
N PHE A 115 12.56 -24.78 -21.44
CA PHE A 115 11.45 -24.78 -22.40
C PHE A 115 11.89 -24.52 -23.85
N ALA A 116 13.18 -24.67 -24.17
CA ALA A 116 13.74 -24.34 -25.49
C ALA A 116 13.02 -25.06 -26.65
N LYS A 117 12.62 -26.32 -26.44
CA LYS A 117 11.88 -27.10 -27.47
C LYS A 117 10.50 -26.51 -27.72
N GLU A 118 9.75 -26.23 -26.67
CA GLU A 118 8.41 -25.65 -26.75
C GLU A 118 8.46 -24.22 -27.33
N ILE A 119 9.49 -23.45 -26.98
CA ILE A 119 9.72 -22.11 -27.54
C ILE A 119 10.03 -22.19 -29.05
N SER A 120 10.90 -23.10 -29.46
CA SER A 120 11.25 -23.25 -30.88
C SER A 120 10.07 -23.67 -31.77
N THR A 121 9.07 -24.33 -31.22
CA THR A 121 7.84 -24.71 -31.93
C THR A 121 6.72 -23.69 -31.79
N GLY A 122 6.91 -22.58 -31.09
CA GLY A 122 5.88 -21.58 -30.82
C GLY A 122 4.82 -22.03 -29.79
N ALA A 123 5.02 -23.16 -29.12
CA ALA A 123 4.12 -23.69 -28.10
C ALA A 123 4.24 -22.94 -26.76
N MET A 124 5.40 -22.32 -26.51
CA MET A 124 5.65 -21.41 -25.38
C MET A 124 6.36 -20.15 -25.85
N ASN A 125 6.19 -19.09 -25.13
CA ASN A 125 6.92 -17.83 -25.34
C ASN A 125 8.22 -17.85 -24.54
N HIS A 126 9.19 -17.02 -24.94
CA HIS A 126 10.32 -16.70 -24.07
C HIS A 126 9.83 -16.12 -22.73
N ALA A 127 10.51 -16.49 -21.67
CA ALA A 127 10.20 -15.97 -20.35
C ALA A 127 10.37 -14.43 -20.31
N LEU A 128 9.32 -13.74 -19.91
CA LEU A 128 9.31 -12.29 -19.79
C LEU A 128 9.86 -11.87 -18.44
N LEU A 129 10.90 -11.05 -18.42
CA LEU A 129 11.45 -10.45 -17.21
C LEU A 129 10.99 -9.00 -17.07
N THR A 130 10.29 -8.69 -15.98
CA THR A 130 9.92 -7.33 -15.58
C THR A 130 10.71 -6.93 -14.35
N ARG A 131 11.49 -5.86 -14.46
CA ARG A 131 12.37 -5.34 -13.40
C ARG A 131 11.78 -4.12 -12.70
N ASP A 132 12.53 -3.56 -11.77
CA ASP A 132 12.19 -2.34 -11.03
C ASP A 132 10.86 -2.43 -10.28
N LEU A 133 10.62 -3.59 -9.69
CA LEU A 133 9.44 -3.85 -8.89
C LEU A 133 9.78 -3.92 -7.39
N SER A 134 8.74 -3.87 -6.58
CA SER A 134 8.78 -4.13 -5.14
C SER A 134 7.55 -4.93 -4.73
N THR A 135 7.75 -5.87 -3.83
CA THR A 135 6.66 -6.65 -3.24
C THR A 135 6.30 -6.08 -1.89
N MET A 136 5.02 -5.94 -1.62
CA MET A 136 4.49 -5.58 -0.30
C MET A 136 3.53 -6.67 0.16
N SER A 137 3.52 -6.93 1.46
CA SER A 137 2.58 -7.87 2.08
C SER A 137 1.87 -7.21 3.25
N VAL A 138 0.55 -7.22 3.20
CA VAL A 138 -0.32 -6.83 4.31
C VAL A 138 -0.64 -8.08 5.11
N VAL A 139 -0.36 -8.05 6.41
CA VAL A 139 -0.44 -9.24 7.28
C VAL A 139 -1.43 -9.01 8.41
N GLY A 140 -2.27 -10.00 8.68
CA GLY A 140 -3.21 -9.98 9.79
C GLY A 140 -3.89 -11.33 10.03
N ASP A 141 -4.12 -11.65 11.27
CA ASP A 141 -4.74 -12.90 11.71
C ASP A 141 -6.28 -12.90 11.61
N LYS A 142 -6.89 -11.71 11.56
CA LYS A 142 -8.35 -11.54 11.50
C LYS A 142 -8.87 -11.20 10.11
N MET A 143 -8.02 -11.19 9.08
CA MET A 143 -8.45 -10.86 7.72
C MET A 143 -9.47 -11.87 7.18
N LYS A 144 -9.32 -13.16 7.50
CA LYS A 144 -10.21 -14.25 7.09
C LYS A 144 -11.68 -14.03 7.47
N HIS A 145 -11.92 -13.35 8.58
CA HIS A 145 -13.28 -13.11 9.10
C HIS A 145 -13.74 -11.68 8.94
N THR A 146 -12.99 -10.87 8.19
CA THR A 146 -13.29 -9.44 7.99
C THR A 146 -13.54 -9.17 6.50
N ALA A 147 -14.81 -9.12 6.13
CA ALA A 147 -15.19 -8.79 4.76
C ALA A 147 -14.71 -7.38 4.37
N GLY A 148 -14.33 -7.21 3.11
CA GLY A 148 -13.96 -5.92 2.55
C GLY A 148 -12.49 -5.49 2.74
N VAL A 149 -11.64 -6.27 3.43
CA VAL A 149 -10.21 -5.94 3.61
C VAL A 149 -9.50 -5.79 2.27
N ALA A 150 -9.65 -6.77 1.36
CA ALA A 150 -9.07 -6.69 0.02
C ALA A 150 -9.66 -5.53 -0.78
N GLY A 151 -10.97 -5.32 -0.73
CA GLY A 151 -11.64 -4.19 -1.39
C GLY A 151 -11.11 -2.83 -0.90
N LYS A 152 -10.90 -2.67 0.41
CA LYS A 152 -10.29 -1.46 1.00
C LYS A 152 -8.85 -1.30 0.53
N LEU A 153 -8.05 -2.36 0.53
CA LEU A 153 -6.65 -2.35 0.09
C LEU A 153 -6.53 -1.91 -1.37
N PHE A 154 -7.25 -2.57 -2.27
CA PHE A 154 -7.20 -2.24 -3.70
C PHE A 154 -7.81 -0.87 -4.01
N GLY A 155 -8.90 -0.51 -3.32
CA GLY A 155 -9.50 0.81 -3.45
C GLY A 155 -8.57 1.94 -3.01
N VAL A 156 -7.80 1.74 -1.95
CA VAL A 156 -6.79 2.72 -1.49
C VAL A 156 -5.68 2.89 -2.53
N LEU A 157 -5.15 1.81 -3.05
CA LEU A 157 -4.09 1.86 -4.07
C LEU A 157 -4.60 2.51 -5.37
N GLY A 158 -5.76 2.08 -5.87
CA GLY A 158 -6.33 2.60 -7.11
C GLY A 158 -6.65 4.08 -7.05
N ARG A 159 -7.28 4.57 -5.96
CA ARG A 159 -7.55 6.00 -5.76
C ARG A 159 -6.28 6.87 -5.70
N ASN A 160 -5.15 6.27 -5.35
CA ASN A 160 -3.85 6.96 -5.33
C ASN A 160 -3.05 6.79 -6.62
N GLY A 161 -3.65 6.25 -7.68
CA GLY A 161 -2.99 6.03 -8.96
C GLY A 161 -1.84 5.00 -8.88
N ILE A 162 -1.95 4.03 -7.98
CA ILE A 162 -0.97 2.96 -7.81
C ILE A 162 -1.48 1.72 -8.54
N ASN A 163 -0.78 1.35 -9.61
CA ASN A 163 -1.07 0.12 -10.34
C ASN A 163 -0.49 -1.10 -9.61
N ILE A 164 -1.26 -2.20 -9.61
CA ILE A 164 -0.84 -3.51 -9.09
C ILE A 164 -0.39 -4.36 -10.28
N VAL A 165 0.88 -4.75 -10.29
CA VAL A 165 1.47 -5.57 -11.36
C VAL A 165 1.10 -7.04 -11.20
N ALA A 166 1.18 -7.54 -9.97
CA ALA A 166 0.78 -8.91 -9.62
C ALA A 166 0.29 -8.94 -8.18
N MET A 167 -0.48 -9.98 -7.84
CA MET A 167 -0.98 -10.18 -6.48
C MET A 167 -1.14 -11.67 -6.15
N ALA A 168 -1.00 -11.99 -4.88
CA ALA A 168 -1.27 -13.32 -4.36
C ALA A 168 -1.88 -13.24 -2.95
N GLN A 169 -2.89 -14.09 -2.71
CA GLN A 169 -3.49 -14.27 -1.40
C GLN A 169 -3.59 -15.77 -1.12
N GLY A 170 -3.02 -16.24 -0.03
CA GLY A 170 -3.13 -17.63 0.37
C GLY A 170 -4.51 -17.98 0.95
N ALA A 171 -4.91 -19.25 0.89
CA ALA A 171 -6.18 -19.73 1.45
C ALA A 171 -6.29 -19.58 2.98
N THR A 172 -5.18 -19.35 3.67
CA THR A 172 -5.17 -19.01 5.10
C THR A 172 -5.68 -17.60 5.37
N GLU A 173 -5.73 -16.75 4.34
CA GLU A 173 -6.14 -15.34 4.39
C GLU A 173 -5.41 -14.51 5.47
N THR A 174 -4.19 -14.92 5.84
CA THR A 174 -3.37 -14.22 6.83
C THR A 174 -2.49 -13.14 6.22
N ASN A 175 -2.34 -13.15 4.90
CA ASN A 175 -1.60 -12.14 4.16
C ASN A 175 -2.18 -11.91 2.75
N VAL A 176 -2.02 -10.70 2.26
CA VAL A 176 -2.21 -10.32 0.86
C VAL A 176 -0.91 -9.70 0.38
N SER A 177 -0.29 -10.31 -0.61
CA SER A 177 0.94 -9.82 -1.22
C SER A 177 0.62 -9.17 -2.55
N ILE A 178 1.20 -8.01 -2.80
CA ILE A 178 1.04 -7.21 -4.02
C ILE A 178 2.40 -6.76 -4.54
N VAL A 179 2.51 -6.69 -5.85
CA VAL A 179 3.71 -6.22 -6.56
C VAL A 179 3.38 -4.89 -7.22
N VAL A 180 4.22 -3.90 -7.01
CA VAL A 180 4.08 -2.55 -7.55
C VAL A 180 5.40 -2.08 -8.15
N ASP A 181 5.36 -1.03 -8.96
CA ASP A 181 6.56 -0.33 -9.40
C ASP A 181 7.39 0.16 -8.19
N ARG A 182 8.71 0.01 -8.26
CA ARG A 182 9.65 0.36 -7.18
C ARG A 182 9.55 1.82 -6.77
N SER A 183 9.35 2.71 -7.73
CA SER A 183 9.21 4.15 -7.49
C SER A 183 7.98 4.48 -6.63
N LEU A 184 6.95 3.65 -6.68
CA LEU A 184 5.69 3.81 -5.96
C LEU A 184 5.68 3.14 -4.58
N LEU A 185 6.70 2.35 -4.22
CA LEU A 185 6.73 1.58 -2.96
C LEU A 185 6.46 2.45 -1.74
N ARG A 186 7.17 3.57 -1.59
CA ARG A 186 7.02 4.47 -0.43
C ARG A 186 5.61 5.06 -0.36
N LYS A 187 5.07 5.49 -1.49
CA LYS A 187 3.71 6.01 -1.58
C LYS A 187 2.70 4.93 -1.19
N SER A 188 2.87 3.73 -1.71
CA SER A 188 2.00 2.58 -1.42
C SER A 188 1.99 2.21 0.05
N LEU A 189 3.16 2.12 0.69
CA LEU A 189 3.28 1.84 2.12
C LEU A 189 2.56 2.90 2.97
N ASN A 190 2.75 4.19 2.65
CA ASN A 190 2.12 5.28 3.39
C ASN A 190 0.60 5.25 3.26
N VAL A 191 0.05 5.12 2.05
CA VAL A 191 -1.40 5.14 1.85
C VAL A 191 -2.10 3.93 2.46
N ILE A 192 -1.46 2.75 2.45
CA ILE A 192 -1.97 1.57 3.13
C ILE A 192 -1.90 1.78 4.64
N HIS A 193 -0.77 2.24 5.16
CA HIS A 193 -0.59 2.50 6.59
C HIS A 193 -1.63 3.47 7.12
N ASP A 194 -1.79 4.61 6.46
CA ASP A 194 -2.75 5.63 6.86
C ASP A 194 -4.20 5.11 6.86
N SER A 195 -4.55 4.31 5.85
CA SER A 195 -5.90 3.75 5.74
C SER A 195 -6.22 2.69 6.79
N PHE A 196 -5.25 1.91 7.23
CA PHE A 196 -5.51 0.77 8.11
C PHE A 196 -5.09 0.98 9.56
N PHE A 197 -4.17 1.91 9.84
CA PHE A 197 -3.62 2.08 11.18
C PHE A 197 -3.89 3.45 11.79
N LEU A 198 -4.05 4.51 10.99
CA LEU A 198 -4.22 5.85 11.52
C LEU A 198 -5.68 6.33 11.58
N SER A 199 -6.60 5.71 10.85
CA SER A 199 -7.97 6.19 10.81
C SER A 199 -9.00 5.13 11.20
N GLU A 200 -9.55 5.26 12.41
CA GLU A 200 -10.90 4.78 12.71
C GLU A 200 -11.94 5.57 11.89
N TYR A 201 -11.53 6.68 11.30
CA TYR A 201 -12.37 7.62 10.56
C TYR A 201 -11.86 7.79 9.12
N GLN A 202 -12.79 7.93 8.19
CA GLN A 202 -12.45 8.40 6.85
C GLN A 202 -12.11 9.89 6.93
N VAL A 203 -10.84 10.25 6.68
CA VAL A 203 -10.42 11.65 6.66
C VAL A 203 -10.67 12.24 5.27
N LEU A 204 -11.40 13.35 5.19
CA LEU A 204 -11.48 14.21 4.02
C LEU A 204 -10.65 15.48 4.28
N ASN A 205 -9.73 15.77 3.39
CA ASN A 205 -8.86 16.94 3.46
C ASN A 205 -9.44 18.01 2.53
N LEU A 206 -9.90 19.12 3.10
CA LEU A 206 -10.58 20.18 2.38
C LEU A 206 -9.68 21.38 2.15
N PHE A 207 -9.68 21.87 0.91
CA PHE A 207 -9.15 23.17 0.52
C PHE A 207 -10.36 24.07 0.24
N VAL A 208 -10.55 25.10 1.06
CA VAL A 208 -11.70 26.03 0.94
C VAL A 208 -11.21 27.35 0.34
N CYS A 209 -11.63 27.61 -0.89
CA CYS A 209 -11.32 28.84 -1.61
C CYS A 209 -12.53 29.78 -1.55
N GLY A 210 -12.30 31.05 -1.13
CA GLY A 210 -13.36 32.02 -0.95
C GLY A 210 -13.97 32.01 0.45
N VAL A 211 -13.30 32.63 1.42
CA VAL A 211 -13.76 32.74 2.82
C VAL A 211 -14.55 34.03 3.02
N GLY A 212 -15.49 34.31 2.12
CA GLY A 212 -16.52 35.34 2.25
C GLY A 212 -17.72 34.84 3.04
N THR A 213 -18.90 35.37 2.77
CA THR A 213 -20.14 35.01 3.50
C THR A 213 -20.42 33.51 3.44
N VAL A 214 -20.32 32.90 2.25
CA VAL A 214 -20.63 31.48 2.05
C VAL A 214 -19.55 30.59 2.67
N GLY A 215 -18.28 30.86 2.37
CA GLY A 215 -17.18 30.04 2.87
C GLY A 215 -17.02 30.13 4.39
N ALA A 216 -17.22 31.31 4.99
CA ALA A 216 -17.22 31.47 6.45
C ALA A 216 -18.33 30.65 7.10
N LYS A 217 -19.53 30.65 6.51
CA LYS A 217 -20.65 29.85 7.02
C LYS A 217 -20.42 28.35 6.87
N LEU A 218 -19.76 27.93 5.78
CA LEU A 218 -19.30 26.52 5.62
C LEU A 218 -18.32 26.12 6.72
N LEU A 219 -17.30 26.95 7.02
CA LEU A 219 -16.34 26.65 8.10
C LEU A 219 -17.03 26.53 9.47
N GLU A 220 -18.00 27.41 9.75
CA GLU A 220 -18.81 27.34 10.98
C GLU A 220 -19.63 26.03 11.05
N GLN A 221 -20.26 25.63 9.97
CA GLN A 221 -21.01 24.38 9.89
C GLN A 221 -20.10 23.17 10.06
N ILE A 222 -18.92 23.15 9.45
CA ILE A 222 -17.92 22.10 9.63
C ILE A 222 -17.54 22.02 11.11
N SER A 223 -17.26 23.15 11.75
CA SER A 223 -16.91 23.19 13.17
C SER A 223 -18.00 22.60 14.05
N SER A 224 -19.25 23.01 13.83
CA SER A 224 -20.39 22.56 14.65
C SER A 224 -20.78 21.09 14.43
N GLN A 225 -20.53 20.54 13.24
CA GLN A 225 -20.92 19.16 12.90
C GLN A 225 -19.77 18.15 12.99
N ARG A 226 -18.54 18.59 13.22
CA ARG A 226 -17.34 17.74 13.20
C ARG A 226 -17.47 16.50 14.07
N GLU A 227 -17.87 16.66 15.33
CA GLU A 227 -17.98 15.55 16.28
C GLU A 227 -19.11 14.59 15.89
N LYS A 228 -20.24 15.13 15.42
CA LYS A 228 -21.36 14.32 14.95
C LYS A 228 -20.97 13.47 13.75
N LEU A 229 -20.30 14.06 12.76
CA LEU A 229 -19.81 13.35 11.57
C LEU A 229 -18.80 12.26 11.92
N MET A 230 -17.90 12.55 12.86
CA MET A 230 -16.94 11.55 13.35
C MET A 230 -17.66 10.37 14.02
N ARG A 231 -18.59 10.64 14.92
CA ARG A 231 -19.29 9.61 15.71
C ARG A 231 -20.28 8.80 14.88
N GLU A 232 -21.10 9.47 14.03
CA GLU A 232 -22.21 8.82 13.34
C GLU A 232 -21.85 8.29 11.95
N ARG A 233 -20.85 8.90 11.30
CA ARG A 233 -20.46 8.57 9.92
C ARG A 233 -19.02 8.05 9.79
N GLY A 234 -18.26 8.04 10.88
CA GLY A 234 -16.84 7.72 10.81
C GLY A 234 -16.06 8.67 9.88
N LEU A 235 -16.51 9.94 9.77
CA LEU A 235 -15.96 10.93 8.86
C LEU A 235 -15.30 12.07 9.61
N LYS A 236 -14.01 12.25 9.40
CA LYS A 236 -13.21 13.36 9.93
C LYS A 236 -12.94 14.38 8.82
N LEU A 237 -13.44 15.60 8.98
CA LEU A 237 -13.14 16.70 8.08
C LEU A 237 -11.88 17.43 8.59
N ASN A 238 -10.85 17.53 7.74
CA ASN A 238 -9.60 18.22 8.02
C ASN A 238 -9.44 19.37 7.02
N ILE A 239 -9.39 20.60 7.50
CA ILE A 239 -9.19 21.78 6.63
C ILE A 239 -7.68 21.98 6.47
N VAL A 240 -7.14 21.66 5.30
CA VAL A 240 -5.70 21.74 5.00
C VAL A 240 -5.32 23.00 4.25
N GLY A 241 -6.30 23.74 3.73
CA GLY A 241 -6.06 25.01 3.07
C GLY A 241 -7.28 25.91 3.12
N ILE A 242 -7.06 27.20 3.35
CA ILE A 242 -8.05 28.26 3.24
C ILE A 242 -7.49 29.42 2.40
N ALA A 243 -8.33 29.98 1.54
CA ALA A 243 -7.92 31.10 0.71
C ALA A 243 -9.01 32.18 0.63
N SER A 244 -8.60 33.42 0.62
CA SER A 244 -9.39 34.61 0.28
C SER A 244 -8.89 35.21 -1.04
N GLY A 245 -9.48 36.30 -1.50
CA GLY A 245 -8.99 37.04 -2.67
C GLY A 245 -7.59 37.64 -2.49
N HIS A 246 -7.09 37.78 -1.27
CA HIS A 246 -5.82 38.40 -0.95
C HIS A 246 -4.79 37.45 -0.35
N ASN A 247 -5.20 36.60 0.57
CA ASN A 247 -4.31 35.73 1.35
C ASN A 247 -4.76 34.29 1.30
N ALA A 248 -3.79 33.38 1.44
CA ALA A 248 -4.03 31.93 1.58
C ALA A 248 -3.09 31.33 2.62
N ALA A 249 -3.59 30.34 3.36
CA ALA A 249 -2.83 29.58 4.34
C ALA A 249 -3.04 28.09 4.12
N PHE A 250 -1.95 27.32 4.22
CA PHE A 250 -1.94 25.89 4.00
C PHE A 250 -1.15 25.20 5.10
N ASN A 251 -1.66 24.05 5.57
CA ASN A 251 -0.97 23.19 6.50
C ASN A 251 -1.47 21.75 6.30
N ARG A 252 -0.55 20.82 6.02
CA ARG A 252 -0.86 19.40 5.77
C ARG A 252 -1.57 18.74 6.94
N ASP A 253 -1.27 19.15 8.17
CA ASP A 253 -1.84 18.59 9.39
C ASP A 253 -3.17 19.27 9.80
N GLY A 254 -3.54 20.31 9.09
CA GLY A 254 -4.73 21.12 9.29
C GLY A 254 -4.41 22.59 9.67
N VAL A 255 -5.20 23.51 9.15
CA VAL A 255 -5.14 24.93 9.51
C VAL A 255 -6.13 25.24 10.64
N ASP A 256 -5.84 26.26 11.43
CA ASP A 256 -6.82 26.81 12.39
C ASP A 256 -7.91 27.57 11.62
N TYR A 257 -8.95 26.84 11.25
CA TYR A 257 -10.08 27.39 10.50
C TYR A 257 -11.15 28.03 11.39
N VAL A 258 -11.09 27.81 12.69
CA VAL A 258 -11.98 28.47 13.66
C VAL A 258 -11.60 29.96 13.73
N ASN A 259 -10.30 30.24 13.82
CA ASN A 259 -9.74 31.60 13.77
C ASN A 259 -9.24 31.95 12.37
N TYR A 260 -9.99 31.58 11.33
CA TYR A 260 -9.57 31.67 9.93
C TYR A 260 -9.09 33.07 9.50
N ARG A 261 -9.60 34.14 10.12
CA ARG A 261 -9.22 35.53 9.80
C ARG A 261 -7.78 35.81 10.22
N GLU A 262 -7.37 35.31 11.37
CA GLU A 262 -5.99 35.43 11.87
C GLU A 262 -5.03 34.52 11.08
N THR A 263 -5.49 33.29 10.81
CA THR A 263 -4.77 32.33 9.98
C THR A 263 -4.50 32.90 8.57
N LEU A 264 -5.46 33.55 7.95
CA LEU A 264 -5.29 34.21 6.65
C LEU A 264 -4.35 35.44 6.73
N LYS A 265 -4.42 36.22 7.80
CA LYS A 265 -3.51 37.36 8.01
C LYS A 265 -2.05 36.90 8.14
N ALA A 266 -1.82 35.80 8.82
CA ALA A 266 -0.51 35.16 8.97
C ALA A 266 -0.05 34.45 7.68
N GLY A 267 -0.97 34.16 6.77
CA GLY A 267 -0.71 33.49 5.50
C GLY A 267 -0.07 34.39 4.46
N GLY A 268 0.38 33.81 3.36
CA GLY A 268 0.97 34.59 2.25
C GLY A 268 -0.07 34.94 1.19
N PRO A 269 0.34 35.72 0.16
CA PRO A 269 -0.55 36.22 -0.89
C PRO A 269 -1.22 35.06 -1.65
N SER A 270 -2.50 35.26 -1.97
CA SER A 270 -3.31 34.32 -2.73
C SER A 270 -3.16 34.56 -4.24
N SER A 271 -3.01 33.47 -5.00
CA SER A 271 -3.12 33.49 -6.46
C SER A 271 -3.57 32.11 -6.96
N VAL A 272 -4.21 32.06 -8.13
CA VAL A 272 -4.65 30.81 -8.74
C VAL A 272 -3.46 29.85 -8.95
N LYS A 273 -2.31 30.39 -9.37
CA LYS A 273 -1.09 29.60 -9.53
C LYS A 273 -0.65 28.97 -8.20
N ARG A 274 -0.57 29.76 -7.14
CA ARG A 274 -0.18 29.26 -5.81
C ARG A 274 -1.15 28.23 -5.27
N LEU A 275 -2.46 28.48 -5.39
CA LEU A 275 -3.48 27.50 -4.98
C LEU A 275 -3.29 26.16 -5.68
N ARG A 276 -3.12 26.17 -7.00
CA ARG A 276 -2.88 24.96 -7.78
C ARG A 276 -1.60 24.27 -7.33
N ASP A 277 -0.50 25.00 -7.22
CA ASP A 277 0.81 24.45 -6.91
C ASP A 277 0.83 23.86 -5.48
N GLU A 278 0.18 24.49 -4.50
CA GLU A 278 0.04 23.98 -3.13
C GLU A 278 -0.85 22.72 -3.07
N VAL A 279 -2.04 22.75 -3.70
CA VAL A 279 -2.96 21.61 -3.73
C VAL A 279 -2.30 20.38 -4.39
N THR A 280 -1.63 20.59 -5.53
CA THR A 280 -0.95 19.51 -6.25
C THR A 280 0.33 19.06 -5.55
N GLY A 281 1.11 20.01 -5.00
CA GLY A 281 2.37 19.74 -4.31
C GLY A 281 2.18 19.00 -2.98
N MET A 282 1.12 19.31 -2.24
CA MET A 282 0.78 18.57 -1.02
C MET A 282 0.45 17.12 -1.28
N ASN A 283 -0.13 16.79 -2.44
CA ASN A 283 -0.50 15.42 -2.83
C ASN A 283 -1.15 14.64 -1.67
N ILE A 284 -2.15 15.25 -1.03
CA ILE A 284 -2.84 14.66 0.12
C ILE A 284 -3.98 13.77 -0.36
N PHE A 285 -4.07 12.62 0.26
CA PHE A 285 -5.12 11.64 0.01
C PHE A 285 -6.51 12.17 0.42
N ASN A 286 -7.57 11.76 -0.29
CA ASN A 286 -8.95 12.20 -0.06
C ASN A 286 -9.09 13.75 -0.03
N SER A 287 -8.46 14.42 -0.97
CA SER A 287 -8.57 15.87 -1.10
C SER A 287 -9.85 16.30 -1.80
N VAL A 288 -10.49 17.32 -1.25
CA VAL A 288 -11.67 17.96 -1.84
C VAL A 288 -11.39 19.45 -1.94
N PHE A 289 -11.48 20.00 -3.14
CA PHE A 289 -11.41 21.44 -3.37
C PHE A 289 -12.83 22.01 -3.36
N VAL A 290 -13.06 22.98 -2.51
CA VAL A 290 -14.37 23.66 -2.35
C VAL A 290 -14.23 25.10 -2.78
N ASP A 291 -14.90 25.50 -3.84
CA ASP A 291 -14.95 26.86 -4.33
C ASP A 291 -16.19 27.56 -3.80
N CYS A 292 -15.96 28.60 -2.99
CA CYS A 292 -16.97 29.51 -2.43
C CYS A 292 -16.71 30.95 -2.88
N THR A 293 -15.96 31.16 -3.98
CA THR A 293 -15.73 32.50 -4.52
C THR A 293 -17.00 33.03 -5.18
N ALA A 294 -17.16 34.33 -5.18
CA ALA A 294 -18.20 34.96 -5.99
C ALA A 294 -17.81 34.88 -7.47
N SER A 295 -18.73 34.49 -8.32
CA SER A 295 -18.59 34.49 -9.78
C SER A 295 -18.68 35.92 -10.34
#